data_a6832603fd1a85510831fa0d43832c26
#
_entry.id   a6832603fd1a85510831fa0d43832c26
#
_cell.length_a   1.000
_cell.length_b   1.000
_cell.length_c   1.000
_cell.angle_alpha   90.00
_cell.angle_beta   90.00
_cell.angle_gamma   90.00
#
_symmetry.space_group_name_H-M   'P 1'
#
loop_
_entity.id
_entity.type
_entity.pdbx_description
1 polymer ?
#
loop_
_entity_poly.entity_id
_entity_poly.type
_entity_poly.pdbx_seq_one_letter_code
_entity_poly.pdbx_strand_id
1 'polypeptide(L)'
;MPNETHKDDNLLEIKDLHVQYNTDDAVVYAVNGLNLSLKKGEKLGLVGETGAGKTTLALSILQLLPKKVGQIASGSIKYDGEELLGKPDSYMLGLRGRRISMIFQDPMTSLNPTKTVGEQVYEVLHLHFPNLSKDQKQDKVDRMLQLVGIPASRKGEYPHQFSGGMKQRIVIAMALIAEPELLLADEPTTALDVTIQAQILELMRRLKDEFNSAVVLITHDLGVVAEFCDNVSVIYAGRVVEHGTVEQIFASEEKHPYTAGLINCIPDLTRDEKRLKPIPGHMADPRHIPTGCCFADRCPHCMEKCRNTPPAMHEKDGHLILCHLYDTTKEAE
;
A
#
# COMPACT_ATOMS: atom_id res chain seq x y z
N MET A 1 -21.04 -12.32 34.60
CA MET A 1 -21.17 -12.04 33.19
C MET A 1 -19.76 -11.98 32.64
N PRO A 2 -19.33 -12.84 31.72
CA PRO A 2 -17.97 -12.77 31.17
C PRO A 2 -17.88 -11.57 30.23
N ASN A 3 -16.80 -10.81 30.37
CA ASN A 3 -16.38 -9.72 29.48
C ASN A 3 -16.38 -10.23 28.03
N GLU A 4 -17.23 -9.70 27.19
CA GLU A 4 -17.08 -9.76 25.75
C GLU A 4 -15.82 -8.94 25.42
N THR A 5 -14.70 -9.64 25.26
CA THR A 5 -13.53 -9.10 24.58
C THR A 5 -13.97 -8.74 23.16
N HIS A 6 -14.13 -7.46 22.86
CA HIS A 6 -14.20 -6.97 21.50
C HIS A 6 -12.97 -7.54 20.78
N LYS A 7 -13.19 -8.56 19.96
CA LYS A 7 -12.20 -9.03 19.01
C LYS A 7 -11.96 -7.82 18.09
N ASP A 8 -10.77 -7.25 18.16
CA ASP A 8 -10.36 -6.19 17.24
C ASP A 8 -10.59 -6.70 15.81
N ASP A 9 -11.48 -6.04 15.06
CA ASP A 9 -11.82 -6.40 13.67
C ASP A 9 -10.66 -6.12 12.69
N ASN A 10 -9.52 -5.69 13.22
CA ASN A 10 -8.34 -5.35 12.45
C ASN A 10 -7.62 -6.61 11.94
N LEU A 11 -7.49 -6.73 10.63
CA LEU A 11 -6.66 -7.74 9.99
C LEU A 11 -5.17 -7.40 10.11
N LEU A 12 -4.83 -6.12 9.93
CA LEU A 12 -3.47 -5.59 10.06
C LEU A 12 -3.48 -4.40 11.03
N GLU A 13 -2.56 -4.40 11.99
CA GLU A 13 -2.34 -3.29 12.90
C GLU A 13 -0.84 -2.98 12.98
N ILE A 14 -0.47 -1.74 12.69
CA ILE A 14 0.91 -1.25 12.76
C ILE A 14 0.94 -0.10 13.76
N LYS A 15 1.85 -0.18 14.74
CA LYS A 15 2.01 0.82 15.80
C LYS A 15 3.44 1.30 15.90
N ASP A 16 3.62 2.61 15.85
CA ASP A 16 4.89 3.32 16.03
C ASP A 16 6.06 2.68 15.26
N LEU A 17 5.82 2.32 14.00
CA LEU A 17 6.79 1.61 13.18
C LEU A 17 7.89 2.54 12.71
N HIS A 18 9.14 2.15 12.97
CA HIS A 18 10.35 2.81 12.48
C HIS A 18 11.17 1.86 11.63
N VAL A 19 11.47 2.28 10.40
CA VAL A 19 12.28 1.50 9.46
C VAL A 19 13.36 2.38 8.86
N GLN A 20 14.58 1.85 8.84
CA GLN A 20 15.75 2.54 8.29
C GLN A 20 16.57 1.64 7.37
N TYR A 21 17.32 2.29 6.49
CA TYR A 21 18.32 1.64 5.66
C TYR A 21 19.70 2.18 6.06
N ASN A 22 20.57 1.27 6.53
CA ASN A 22 21.94 1.57 6.89
C ASN A 22 22.81 1.35 5.64
N THR A 23 23.09 2.41 4.90
CA THR A 23 23.98 2.37 3.73
C THR A 23 25.41 2.71 4.13
N ASP A 24 26.38 2.49 3.25
CA ASP A 24 27.79 2.83 3.52
C ASP A 24 28.00 4.35 3.75
N ASP A 25 27.13 5.18 3.15
CA ASP A 25 27.25 6.65 3.20
C ASP A 25 26.40 7.30 4.29
N ALA A 26 25.24 6.73 4.64
CA ALA A 26 24.29 7.35 5.56
C ALA A 26 23.23 6.37 6.07
N VAL A 27 22.55 6.74 7.15
CA VAL A 27 21.30 6.12 7.59
C VAL A 27 20.15 6.86 6.93
N VAL A 28 19.28 6.11 6.26
CA VAL A 28 18.06 6.62 5.58
C VAL A 28 16.85 6.18 6.37
N TYR A 29 16.14 7.12 6.95
CA TYR A 29 14.94 6.90 7.77
C TYR A 29 13.70 6.86 6.87
N ALA A 30 13.30 5.67 6.46
CA ALA A 30 12.24 5.48 5.47
C ALA A 30 10.83 5.47 6.06
N VAL A 31 10.68 5.00 7.31
CA VAL A 31 9.40 5.00 8.05
C VAL A 31 9.68 5.52 9.47
N ASN A 32 8.86 6.46 9.96
CA ASN A 32 9.18 7.29 11.11
C ASN A 32 8.00 7.43 12.08
N GLY A 33 7.73 6.39 12.90
CA GLY A 33 6.62 6.41 13.86
C GLY A 33 5.25 6.25 13.16
N LEU A 34 5.19 5.36 12.16
CA LEU A 34 3.99 5.15 11.38
C LEU A 34 2.99 4.27 12.12
N ASN A 35 1.73 4.77 12.16
CA ASN A 35 0.58 4.01 12.65
C ASN A 35 -0.40 3.77 11.49
N LEU A 36 -0.91 2.53 11.38
CA LEU A 36 -1.85 2.14 10.35
C LEU A 36 -2.69 0.96 10.85
N SER A 37 -3.98 0.97 10.53
CA SER A 37 -4.85 -0.20 10.74
C SER A 37 -5.63 -0.50 9.46
N LEU A 38 -5.95 -1.79 9.25
CA LEU A 38 -6.74 -2.26 8.13
C LEU A 38 -7.69 -3.34 8.63
N LYS A 39 -8.97 -3.21 8.32
CA LYS A 39 -10.01 -4.19 8.65
C LYS A 39 -10.07 -5.31 7.61
N LYS A 40 -10.68 -6.43 7.99
CA LYS A 40 -10.96 -7.53 7.05
C LYS A 40 -11.85 -7.03 5.90
N GLY A 41 -11.46 -7.36 4.67
CA GLY A 41 -12.19 -6.98 3.46
C GLY A 41 -12.14 -5.49 3.07
N GLU A 42 -11.43 -4.65 3.81
CA GLU A 42 -11.26 -3.21 3.54
C GLU A 42 -10.32 -2.95 2.36
N LYS A 43 -10.56 -1.85 1.62
CA LYS A 43 -9.68 -1.32 0.58
C LYS A 43 -9.06 -0.01 1.08
N LEU A 44 -7.79 -0.04 1.42
CA LEU A 44 -7.03 1.10 1.90
C LEU A 44 -6.08 1.62 0.81
N GLY A 45 -6.21 2.88 0.44
CA GLY A 45 -5.26 3.59 -0.42
C GLY A 45 -4.09 4.12 0.41
N LEU A 46 -2.87 3.85 -0.02
CA LEU A 46 -1.65 4.38 0.58
C LEU A 46 -0.97 5.32 -0.40
N VAL A 47 -1.10 6.62 -0.17
CA VAL A 47 -0.74 7.66 -1.14
C VAL A 47 0.41 8.53 -0.64
N GLY A 48 1.23 9.00 -1.55
CA GLY A 48 2.33 9.94 -1.28
C GLY A 48 3.34 9.96 -2.41
N GLU A 49 4.24 10.94 -2.40
CA GLU A 49 5.31 11.07 -3.40
C GLU A 49 6.25 9.86 -3.39
N THR A 50 7.02 9.71 -4.48
CA THR A 50 8.10 8.69 -4.56
C THR A 50 9.11 8.92 -3.44
N GLY A 51 9.51 7.87 -2.73
CA GLY A 51 10.40 7.98 -1.56
C GLY A 51 9.69 8.28 -0.23
N ALA A 52 8.37 8.42 -0.18
CA ALA A 52 7.63 8.65 1.07
C ALA A 52 7.60 7.46 2.05
N GLY A 53 8.14 6.28 1.66
CA GLY A 53 8.20 5.08 2.51
C GLY A 53 7.15 4.01 2.23
N LYS A 54 6.28 4.18 1.22
CA LYS A 54 5.15 3.28 0.92
C LYS A 54 5.57 1.82 0.66
N THR A 55 6.48 1.61 -0.31
CA THR A 55 7.03 0.27 -0.62
C THR A 55 7.80 -0.32 0.57
N THR A 56 8.55 0.53 1.31
CA THR A 56 9.25 0.09 2.52
C THR A 56 8.28 -0.46 3.56
N LEU A 57 7.12 0.18 3.75
CA LEU A 57 6.07 -0.30 4.64
C LEU A 57 5.56 -1.69 4.20
N ALA A 58 5.24 -1.88 2.91
CA ALA A 58 4.79 -3.17 2.38
C ALA A 58 5.85 -4.27 2.57
N LEU A 59 7.11 -3.97 2.28
CA LEU A 59 8.22 -4.90 2.51
C LEU A 59 8.43 -5.22 3.99
N SER A 60 8.16 -4.26 4.89
CA SER A 60 8.27 -4.47 6.34
C SER A 60 7.20 -5.43 6.85
N ILE A 61 5.95 -5.31 6.38
CA ILE A 61 4.85 -6.24 6.69
C ILE A 61 5.25 -7.67 6.32
N LEU A 62 5.85 -7.85 5.16
CA LEU A 62 6.31 -9.15 4.67
C LEU A 62 7.68 -9.57 5.23
N GLN A 63 8.37 -8.72 6.00
CA GLN A 63 9.76 -8.94 6.42
C GLN A 63 10.68 -9.27 5.23
N LEU A 64 10.53 -8.52 4.13
CA LEU A 64 11.31 -8.65 2.90
C LEU A 64 12.27 -7.48 2.67
N LEU A 65 12.57 -6.70 3.71
CA LEU A 65 13.60 -5.67 3.64
C LEU A 65 14.96 -6.28 3.25
N PRO A 66 15.78 -5.57 2.44
CA PRO A 66 17.11 -6.05 2.07
C PRO A 66 17.97 -6.34 3.30
N LYS A 67 18.33 -7.59 3.55
CA LYS A 67 18.95 -8.09 4.81
C LYS A 67 20.24 -7.35 5.20
N LYS A 68 20.98 -6.79 4.24
CA LYS A 68 22.27 -6.12 4.52
C LYS A 68 22.11 -4.68 5.02
N VAL A 69 21.08 -4.00 4.57
CA VAL A 69 20.91 -2.56 4.80
C VAL A 69 19.58 -2.20 5.45
N GLY A 70 18.52 -2.97 5.24
CA GLY A 70 17.18 -2.67 5.77
C GLY A 70 17.00 -3.20 7.19
N GLN A 71 16.53 -2.35 8.09
CA GLN A 71 16.28 -2.67 9.49
C GLN A 71 14.97 -2.07 9.99
N ILE A 72 14.16 -2.88 10.65
CA ILE A 72 13.06 -2.38 11.50
C ILE A 72 13.68 -2.02 12.85
N ALA A 73 13.72 -0.73 13.14
CA ALA A 73 14.38 -0.21 14.34
C ALA A 73 13.49 -0.36 15.60
N SER A 74 12.19 -0.12 15.46
CA SER A 74 11.20 -0.27 16.53
C SER A 74 9.79 -0.34 15.99
N GLY A 75 8.81 -0.56 16.86
CA GLY A 75 7.40 -0.63 16.56
C GLY A 75 6.83 -2.04 16.65
N SER A 76 5.59 -2.20 16.16
CA SER A 76 4.85 -3.47 16.15
C SER A 76 4.11 -3.60 14.83
N ILE A 77 4.07 -4.81 14.28
CA ILE A 77 3.24 -5.19 13.12
C ILE A 77 2.47 -6.43 13.50
N LYS A 78 1.16 -6.29 13.74
CA LYS A 78 0.27 -7.42 14.02
C LYS A 78 -0.58 -7.76 12.82
N TYR A 79 -0.68 -9.04 12.53
CA TYR A 79 -1.55 -9.60 11.53
C TYR A 79 -2.52 -10.60 12.16
N ASP A 80 -3.82 -10.38 12.03
CA ASP A 80 -4.90 -11.16 12.66
C ASP A 80 -4.67 -11.33 14.19
N GLY A 81 -4.20 -10.25 14.84
CA GLY A 81 -3.87 -10.17 16.26
C GLY A 81 -2.49 -10.73 16.66
N GLU A 82 -1.74 -11.34 15.75
CA GLU A 82 -0.43 -11.94 16.00
C GLU A 82 0.72 -11.02 15.61
N GLU A 83 1.68 -10.80 16.51
CA GLU A 83 2.87 -10.00 16.22
C GLU A 83 3.76 -10.73 15.19
N LEU A 84 4.10 -10.01 14.11
CA LEU A 84 4.96 -10.55 13.06
C LEU A 84 6.44 -10.32 13.33
N LEU A 85 6.79 -9.22 14.04
CA LEU A 85 8.18 -8.91 14.31
C LEU A 85 8.81 -9.97 15.24
N GLY A 86 10.01 -10.40 14.88
CA GLY A 86 10.71 -11.47 15.63
C GLY A 86 10.25 -12.89 15.33
N LYS A 87 9.24 -13.09 14.46
CA LYS A 87 8.87 -14.44 14.01
C LYS A 87 9.98 -15.04 13.13
N PRO A 88 10.20 -16.36 13.22
CA PRO A 88 11.19 -17.03 12.38
C PRO A 88 10.77 -17.02 10.90
N ASP A 89 11.75 -17.09 10.00
CA ASP A 89 11.51 -17.15 8.55
C ASP A 89 10.54 -18.28 8.15
N SER A 90 10.58 -19.42 8.83
CA SER A 90 9.65 -20.54 8.58
C SER A 90 8.19 -20.19 8.81
N TYR A 91 7.89 -19.34 9.80
CA TYR A 91 6.55 -18.81 10.04
C TYR A 91 6.15 -17.85 8.91
N MET A 92 7.03 -16.92 8.55
CA MET A 92 6.77 -15.96 7.47
C MET A 92 6.61 -16.63 6.10
N LEU A 93 7.32 -17.73 5.82
CA LEU A 93 7.12 -18.53 4.61
C LEU A 93 5.71 -19.14 4.53
N GLY A 94 5.12 -19.47 5.67
CA GLY A 94 3.73 -19.94 5.74
C GLY A 94 2.69 -18.85 5.49
N LEU A 95 3.04 -17.58 5.72
CA LEU A 95 2.16 -16.42 5.48
C LEU A 95 2.31 -15.84 4.06
N ARG A 96 3.56 -15.66 3.60
CA ARG A 96 3.87 -15.05 2.30
C ARG A 96 3.30 -15.88 1.16
N GLY A 97 2.56 -15.26 0.25
CA GLY A 97 1.93 -15.89 -0.91
C GLY A 97 0.69 -16.73 -0.59
N ARG A 98 0.41 -17.04 0.68
CA ARG A 98 -0.75 -17.82 1.11
C ARG A 98 -1.81 -16.96 1.80
N ARG A 99 -1.45 -16.26 2.88
CA ARG A 99 -2.37 -15.38 3.63
C ARG A 99 -2.13 -13.90 3.30
N ILE A 100 -0.87 -13.53 3.09
CA ILE A 100 -0.47 -12.18 2.66
C ILE A 100 0.25 -12.31 1.33
N SER A 101 -0.29 -11.69 0.29
CA SER A 101 0.32 -11.67 -1.04
C SER A 101 0.70 -10.25 -1.45
N MET A 102 1.62 -10.13 -2.40
CA MET A 102 2.07 -8.83 -2.90
C MET A 102 2.18 -8.82 -4.42
N ILE A 103 1.65 -7.76 -5.02
CA ILE A 103 1.94 -7.37 -6.41
C ILE A 103 3.03 -6.31 -6.34
N PHE A 104 4.18 -6.57 -6.96
CA PHE A 104 5.30 -5.64 -7.03
C PHE A 104 5.13 -4.65 -8.17
N GLN A 105 5.80 -3.51 -8.07
CA GLN A 105 5.66 -2.35 -8.96
C GLN A 105 5.86 -2.64 -10.45
N ASP A 106 6.74 -3.58 -10.81
CA ASP A 106 7.06 -3.88 -12.21
C ASP A 106 6.65 -5.31 -12.61
N PRO A 107 5.60 -5.47 -13.43
CA PRO A 107 5.18 -6.78 -13.91
C PRO A 107 6.20 -7.43 -14.85
N MET A 108 7.09 -6.63 -15.48
CA MET A 108 8.08 -7.15 -16.42
C MET A 108 9.20 -7.92 -15.72
N THR A 109 9.57 -7.48 -14.52
CA THR A 109 10.58 -8.13 -13.68
C THR A 109 9.99 -9.19 -12.76
N SER A 110 8.66 -9.17 -12.53
CA SER A 110 7.96 -10.13 -11.66
C SER A 110 7.78 -11.51 -12.29
N LEU A 111 7.76 -11.60 -13.63
CA LEU A 111 7.61 -12.86 -14.36
C LEU A 111 8.97 -13.43 -14.79
N ASN A 112 9.20 -14.71 -14.51
CA ASN A 112 10.38 -15.42 -14.98
C ASN A 112 10.26 -15.69 -16.50
N PRO A 113 11.13 -15.11 -17.35
CA PRO A 113 11.02 -15.25 -18.80
C PRO A 113 11.29 -16.67 -19.32
N THR A 114 11.88 -17.55 -18.52
CA THR A 114 12.24 -18.92 -18.90
C THR A 114 11.20 -19.97 -18.51
N LYS A 115 10.16 -19.59 -17.76
CA LYS A 115 9.02 -20.43 -17.36
C LYS A 115 7.77 -20.01 -18.10
N THR A 116 6.89 -20.96 -18.41
CA THR A 116 5.56 -20.64 -18.95
C THR A 116 4.70 -19.95 -17.90
N VAL A 117 3.68 -19.20 -18.35
CA VAL A 117 2.80 -18.50 -17.39
C VAL A 117 2.01 -19.46 -16.53
N GLY A 118 1.59 -20.61 -17.09
CA GLY A 118 0.89 -21.64 -16.32
C GLY A 118 1.76 -22.28 -15.24
N GLU A 119 3.06 -22.53 -15.53
CA GLU A 119 4.02 -23.03 -14.54
C GLU A 119 4.18 -22.07 -13.36
N GLN A 120 4.27 -20.76 -13.64
CA GLN A 120 4.46 -19.75 -12.58
C GLN A 120 3.23 -19.62 -11.68
N VAL A 121 2.02 -19.63 -12.27
CA VAL A 121 0.78 -19.63 -11.48
C VAL A 121 0.63 -20.96 -10.69
N TYR A 122 0.99 -22.10 -11.29
CA TYR A 122 0.97 -23.40 -10.65
C TYR A 122 1.95 -23.50 -9.47
N GLU A 123 3.12 -22.86 -9.57
CA GLU A 123 4.16 -22.88 -8.54
C GLU A 123 3.64 -22.43 -7.17
N VAL A 124 2.79 -21.39 -7.13
CA VAL A 124 2.16 -20.90 -5.90
C VAL A 124 1.34 -22.02 -5.23
N LEU A 125 0.52 -22.73 -6.00
CA LEU A 125 -0.26 -23.87 -5.46
C LEU A 125 0.62 -25.03 -5.06
N HIS A 126 1.71 -25.27 -5.79
CA HIS A 126 2.64 -26.33 -5.46
C HIS A 126 3.31 -26.12 -4.10
N LEU A 127 3.72 -24.88 -3.81
CA LEU A 127 4.38 -24.50 -2.57
C LEU A 127 3.44 -24.50 -1.36
N HIS A 128 2.23 -23.97 -1.52
CA HIS A 128 1.34 -23.69 -0.39
C HIS A 128 0.24 -24.73 -0.16
N PHE A 129 -0.06 -25.58 -1.14
CA PHE A 129 -1.13 -26.59 -1.06
C PHE A 129 -0.62 -27.98 -1.44
N PRO A 130 0.28 -28.57 -0.63
CA PRO A 130 0.87 -29.90 -0.94
C PRO A 130 -0.19 -31.00 -1.02
N ASN A 131 -1.32 -30.86 -0.34
CA ASN A 131 -2.40 -31.87 -0.27
C ASN A 131 -3.28 -31.92 -1.52
N LEU A 132 -3.24 -30.89 -2.40
CA LEU A 132 -3.99 -30.91 -3.66
C LEU A 132 -3.29 -31.82 -4.67
N SER A 133 -4.08 -32.63 -5.39
CA SER A 133 -3.57 -33.43 -6.52
C SER A 133 -3.07 -32.53 -7.66
N LYS A 134 -2.28 -33.10 -8.57
CA LYS A 134 -1.79 -32.38 -9.74
C LYS A 134 -2.95 -31.84 -10.59
N ASP A 135 -3.99 -32.65 -10.78
CA ASP A 135 -5.14 -32.29 -11.60
C ASP A 135 -5.95 -31.16 -10.93
N GLN A 136 -6.19 -31.24 -9.61
CA GLN A 136 -6.85 -30.16 -8.87
C GLN A 136 -6.10 -28.82 -8.95
N LYS A 137 -4.75 -28.85 -8.87
CA LYS A 137 -3.94 -27.65 -9.04
C LYS A 137 -4.07 -27.10 -10.45
N GLN A 138 -4.06 -27.98 -11.46
CA GLN A 138 -4.18 -27.58 -12.86
C GLN A 138 -5.55 -26.95 -13.15
N ASP A 139 -6.63 -27.53 -12.62
CA ASP A 139 -7.98 -26.97 -12.76
C ASP A 139 -8.08 -25.57 -12.11
N LYS A 140 -7.46 -25.39 -10.92
CA LYS A 140 -7.40 -24.06 -10.28
C LYS A 140 -6.61 -23.05 -11.12
N VAL A 141 -5.50 -23.45 -11.74
CA VAL A 141 -4.72 -22.60 -12.66
C VAL A 141 -5.56 -22.18 -13.87
N ASP A 142 -6.24 -23.14 -14.51
CA ASP A 142 -7.07 -22.88 -15.67
C ASP A 142 -8.23 -21.92 -15.34
N ARG A 143 -8.89 -22.15 -14.20
CA ARG A 143 -9.95 -21.26 -13.70
C ARG A 143 -9.41 -19.87 -13.40
N MET A 144 -8.27 -19.74 -12.69
CA MET A 144 -7.69 -18.45 -12.34
C MET A 144 -7.28 -17.65 -13.61
N LEU A 145 -6.65 -18.29 -14.59
CA LEU A 145 -6.31 -17.64 -15.85
C LEU A 145 -7.56 -17.12 -16.58
N GLN A 146 -8.65 -17.90 -16.60
CA GLN A 146 -9.92 -17.46 -17.18
C GLN A 146 -10.51 -16.27 -16.40
N LEU A 147 -10.45 -16.28 -15.05
CA LEU A 147 -10.94 -15.17 -14.21
C LEU A 147 -10.21 -13.87 -14.50
N VAL A 148 -8.90 -13.93 -14.77
CA VAL A 148 -8.13 -12.71 -15.16
C VAL A 148 -8.23 -12.39 -16.64
N GLY A 149 -9.03 -13.14 -17.42
CA GLY A 149 -9.25 -12.89 -18.84
C GLY A 149 -8.13 -13.41 -19.76
N ILE A 150 -7.36 -14.40 -19.30
CA ILE A 150 -6.35 -15.12 -20.10
C ILE A 150 -6.94 -16.49 -20.47
N PRO A 151 -7.08 -16.83 -21.77
CA PRO A 151 -7.54 -18.17 -22.16
C PRO A 151 -6.63 -19.26 -21.59
N ALA A 152 -7.21 -20.29 -20.97
CA ALA A 152 -6.44 -21.38 -20.35
C ALA A 152 -5.57 -22.14 -21.38
N SER A 153 -5.95 -22.14 -22.68
CA SER A 153 -5.13 -22.71 -23.77
C SER A 153 -3.77 -22.04 -23.93
N ARG A 154 -3.61 -20.80 -23.44
CA ARG A 154 -2.37 -20.04 -23.52
C ARG A 154 -1.42 -20.25 -22.34
N LYS A 155 -1.79 -21.10 -21.35
CA LYS A 155 -0.95 -21.36 -20.16
C LYS A 155 0.45 -21.91 -20.48
N GLY A 156 0.63 -22.55 -21.66
CA GLY A 156 1.92 -23.06 -22.15
C GLY A 156 2.80 -21.99 -22.80
N GLU A 157 2.33 -20.75 -22.94
CA GLU A 157 3.10 -19.67 -23.54
C GLU A 157 4.02 -18.99 -22.50
N TYR A 158 5.06 -18.32 -23.01
CA TYR A 158 6.05 -17.59 -22.20
C TYR A 158 5.69 -16.12 -22.04
N PRO A 159 6.18 -15.43 -21.00
CA PRO A 159 5.84 -14.03 -20.73
C PRO A 159 6.05 -13.07 -21.90
N HIS A 160 7.06 -13.28 -22.74
CA HIS A 160 7.33 -12.42 -23.91
C HIS A 160 6.25 -12.46 -24.99
N GLN A 161 5.36 -13.46 -24.98
CA GLN A 161 4.24 -13.62 -25.91
C GLN A 161 2.98 -12.83 -25.49
N PHE A 162 3.03 -12.13 -24.33
CA PHE A 162 1.92 -11.38 -23.76
C PHE A 162 2.19 -9.87 -23.77
N SER A 163 1.13 -9.07 -23.97
CA SER A 163 1.20 -7.61 -23.80
C SER A 163 1.42 -7.21 -22.34
N GLY A 164 1.79 -5.96 -22.08
CA GLY A 164 1.98 -5.44 -20.71
C GLY A 164 0.77 -5.67 -19.81
N GLY A 165 -0.42 -5.30 -20.27
CA GLY A 165 -1.65 -5.51 -19.52
C GLY A 165 -1.99 -7.01 -19.31
N MET A 166 -1.65 -7.90 -20.25
CA MET A 166 -1.81 -9.35 -20.05
C MET A 166 -0.80 -9.89 -19.03
N LYS A 167 0.45 -9.42 -19.04
CA LYS A 167 1.45 -9.77 -18.03
C LYS A 167 0.98 -9.35 -16.63
N GLN A 168 0.43 -8.13 -16.52
CA GLN A 168 -0.13 -7.66 -15.25
C GLN A 168 -1.28 -8.56 -14.77
N ARG A 169 -2.18 -9.00 -15.65
CA ARG A 169 -3.25 -9.96 -15.31
C ARG A 169 -2.69 -11.28 -14.82
N ILE A 170 -1.58 -11.76 -15.39
CA ILE A 170 -0.88 -12.99 -14.95
C ILE A 170 -0.26 -12.78 -13.55
N VAL A 171 0.38 -11.64 -13.29
CA VAL A 171 0.93 -11.32 -11.96
C VAL A 171 -0.20 -11.26 -10.91
N ILE A 172 -1.35 -10.65 -11.25
CA ILE A 172 -2.55 -10.67 -10.39
C ILE A 172 -3.03 -12.10 -10.14
N ALA A 173 -3.06 -12.95 -11.18
CA ALA A 173 -3.42 -14.37 -11.03
C ALA A 173 -2.48 -15.10 -10.05
N MET A 174 -1.16 -14.88 -10.17
CA MET A 174 -0.18 -15.44 -9.24
C MET A 174 -0.40 -14.95 -7.80
N ALA A 175 -0.69 -13.67 -7.63
CA ALA A 175 -0.91 -13.08 -6.30
C ALA A 175 -2.19 -13.59 -5.64
N LEU A 176 -3.24 -13.89 -6.40
CA LEU A 176 -4.57 -14.21 -5.87
C LEU A 176 -4.95 -15.71 -5.93
N ILE A 177 -4.17 -16.57 -6.61
CA ILE A 177 -4.55 -17.99 -6.76
C ILE A 177 -4.60 -18.75 -5.43
N ALA A 178 -3.86 -18.28 -4.43
CA ALA A 178 -3.91 -18.84 -3.07
C ALA A 178 -5.08 -18.27 -2.22
N GLU A 179 -5.88 -17.36 -2.78
CA GLU A 179 -7.02 -16.71 -2.12
C GLU A 179 -6.58 -16.00 -0.82
N PRO A 180 -5.59 -15.06 -0.88
CA PRO A 180 -5.03 -14.44 0.31
C PRO A 180 -6.03 -13.55 1.03
N GLU A 181 -5.90 -13.45 2.36
CA GLU A 181 -6.72 -12.54 3.20
C GLU A 181 -6.29 -11.08 3.04
N LEU A 182 -5.00 -10.84 2.74
CA LEU A 182 -4.42 -9.51 2.51
C LEU A 182 -3.64 -9.46 1.21
N LEU A 183 -3.98 -8.52 0.34
CA LEU A 183 -3.23 -8.19 -0.86
C LEU A 183 -2.55 -6.82 -0.70
N LEU A 184 -1.24 -6.79 -0.80
CA LEU A 184 -0.44 -5.57 -0.92
C LEU A 184 -0.18 -5.32 -2.41
N ALA A 185 -0.76 -4.27 -2.98
CA ALA A 185 -0.61 -3.94 -4.40
C ALA A 185 0.22 -2.66 -4.55
N ASP A 186 1.51 -2.82 -4.88
CA ASP A 186 2.44 -1.71 -5.04
C ASP A 186 2.48 -1.25 -6.49
N GLU A 187 1.85 -0.12 -6.75
CA GLU A 187 1.71 0.52 -8.07
C GLU A 187 1.25 -0.45 -9.18
N PRO A 188 0.15 -1.19 -9.00
CA PRO A 188 -0.22 -2.30 -9.88
C PRO A 188 -0.62 -1.86 -11.29
N THR A 189 -0.77 -0.58 -11.54
CA THR A 189 -1.19 -0.01 -12.83
C THR A 189 -0.15 0.90 -13.47
N THR A 190 1.02 1.05 -12.86
CA THR A 190 2.12 1.87 -13.40
C THR A 190 2.58 1.32 -14.75
N ALA A 191 2.88 2.23 -15.69
CA ALA A 191 3.26 1.95 -17.07
C ALA A 191 2.17 1.30 -17.96
N LEU A 192 0.90 1.33 -17.53
CA LEU A 192 -0.24 0.94 -18.36
C LEU A 192 -0.97 2.17 -18.90
N ASP A 193 -1.58 2.03 -20.07
CA ASP A 193 -2.48 3.07 -20.57
C ASP A 193 -3.77 3.15 -19.74
N VAL A 194 -4.43 4.31 -19.76
CA VAL A 194 -5.61 4.62 -18.91
C VAL A 194 -6.72 3.57 -19.07
N THR A 195 -6.93 3.07 -20.28
CA THR A 195 -7.99 2.07 -20.56
C THR A 195 -7.66 0.73 -19.89
N ILE A 196 -6.41 0.27 -20.02
CA ILE A 196 -5.95 -0.96 -19.39
C ILE A 196 -5.90 -0.80 -17.87
N GLN A 197 -5.50 0.36 -17.35
CA GLN A 197 -5.52 0.68 -15.92
C GLN A 197 -6.94 0.49 -15.34
N ALA A 198 -7.97 1.09 -15.96
CA ALA A 198 -9.35 0.93 -15.51
C ALA A 198 -9.80 -0.55 -15.53
N GLN A 199 -9.43 -1.31 -16.57
CA GLN A 199 -9.74 -2.74 -16.66
C GLN A 199 -9.05 -3.56 -15.55
N ILE A 200 -7.81 -3.22 -15.18
CA ILE A 200 -7.06 -3.89 -14.10
C ILE A 200 -7.69 -3.59 -12.75
N LEU A 201 -8.08 -2.34 -12.49
CA LEU A 201 -8.75 -1.97 -11.24
C LEU A 201 -10.11 -2.67 -11.08
N GLU A 202 -10.90 -2.73 -12.15
CA GLU A 202 -12.18 -3.46 -12.15
C GLU A 202 -11.97 -4.97 -11.93
N LEU A 203 -10.96 -5.54 -12.55
CA LEU A 203 -10.57 -6.94 -12.31
C LEU A 203 -10.19 -7.17 -10.84
N MET A 204 -9.34 -6.30 -10.26
CA MET A 204 -8.93 -6.40 -8.86
C MET A 204 -10.12 -6.26 -7.91
N ARG A 205 -11.07 -5.34 -8.19
CA ARG A 205 -12.30 -5.16 -7.40
C ARG A 205 -13.13 -6.45 -7.40
N ARG A 206 -13.40 -7.02 -8.57
CA ARG A 206 -14.16 -8.26 -8.71
C ARG A 206 -13.51 -9.44 -7.98
N LEU A 207 -12.19 -9.63 -8.15
CA LEU A 207 -11.47 -10.74 -7.50
C LEU A 207 -11.36 -10.55 -5.98
N LYS A 208 -11.16 -9.31 -5.51
CA LYS A 208 -11.19 -8.96 -4.09
C LYS A 208 -12.54 -9.35 -3.45
N ASP A 209 -13.64 -9.02 -4.14
CA ASP A 209 -14.98 -9.35 -3.63
C ASP A 209 -15.24 -10.86 -3.67
N GLU A 210 -14.81 -11.56 -4.74
CA GLU A 210 -14.92 -13.02 -4.85
C GLU A 210 -14.18 -13.75 -3.73
N PHE A 211 -12.98 -13.28 -3.36
CA PHE A 211 -12.12 -13.91 -2.33
C PHE A 211 -12.21 -13.26 -0.95
N ASN A 212 -13.00 -12.22 -0.80
CA ASN A 212 -13.13 -11.42 0.43
C ASN A 212 -11.78 -10.98 1.01
N SER A 213 -10.84 -10.59 0.14
CA SER A 213 -9.52 -10.11 0.53
C SER A 213 -9.57 -8.66 0.98
N ALA A 214 -8.78 -8.28 1.99
CA ALA A 214 -8.43 -6.89 2.24
C ALA A 214 -7.33 -6.47 1.25
N VAL A 215 -7.31 -5.18 0.85
CA VAL A 215 -6.34 -4.66 -0.12
C VAL A 215 -5.69 -3.39 0.41
N VAL A 216 -4.36 -3.33 0.40
CA VAL A 216 -3.60 -2.08 0.51
C VAL A 216 -3.11 -1.71 -0.89
N LEU A 217 -3.71 -0.69 -1.47
CA LEU A 217 -3.33 -0.15 -2.77
C LEU A 217 -2.32 0.99 -2.60
N ILE A 218 -1.08 0.74 -2.96
CA ILE A 218 -0.01 1.73 -2.94
C ILE A 218 0.05 2.38 -4.31
N THR A 219 -0.12 3.69 -4.36
CA THR A 219 -0.03 4.46 -5.60
C THR A 219 0.28 5.92 -5.34
N HIS A 220 0.73 6.63 -6.36
CA HIS A 220 0.82 8.09 -6.37
C HIS A 220 -0.37 8.75 -7.09
N ASP A 221 -1.26 7.94 -7.69
CA ASP A 221 -2.45 8.41 -8.42
C ASP A 221 -3.67 8.47 -7.50
N LEU A 222 -4.04 9.68 -7.10
CA LEU A 222 -5.20 9.95 -6.26
C LEU A 222 -6.52 9.63 -6.96
N GLY A 223 -6.59 9.71 -8.29
CA GLY A 223 -7.79 9.35 -9.05
C GLY A 223 -8.09 7.85 -8.93
N VAL A 224 -7.05 7.02 -9.02
CA VAL A 224 -7.15 5.56 -8.79
C VAL A 224 -7.65 5.24 -7.39
N VAL A 225 -7.13 5.96 -6.39
CA VAL A 225 -7.55 5.76 -4.99
C VAL A 225 -8.99 6.17 -4.77
N ALA A 226 -9.42 7.30 -5.34
CA ALA A 226 -10.81 7.76 -5.25
C ALA A 226 -11.81 6.77 -5.85
N GLU A 227 -11.41 6.08 -6.93
CA GLU A 227 -12.26 5.10 -7.60
C GLU A 227 -12.30 3.74 -6.90
N PHE A 228 -11.16 3.29 -6.34
CA PHE A 228 -10.98 1.91 -5.88
C PHE A 228 -11.14 1.73 -4.37
N CYS A 229 -10.66 2.67 -3.54
CA CYS A 229 -10.50 2.50 -2.11
C CYS A 229 -11.73 2.94 -1.29
N ASP A 230 -11.82 2.46 -0.05
CA ASP A 230 -12.82 2.89 0.95
C ASP A 230 -12.21 3.98 1.84
N ASN A 231 -10.98 3.76 2.30
CA ASN A 231 -10.20 4.67 3.14
C ASN A 231 -8.86 5.00 2.48
N VAL A 232 -8.27 6.12 2.90
CA VAL A 232 -6.99 6.61 2.38
C VAL A 232 -6.08 7.01 3.52
N SER A 233 -4.81 6.60 3.45
CA SER A 233 -3.73 7.11 4.28
C SER A 233 -2.73 7.86 3.40
N VAL A 234 -2.53 9.13 3.69
CA VAL A 234 -1.54 9.96 2.99
C VAL A 234 -0.23 9.93 3.76
N ILE A 235 0.85 9.49 3.08
CA ILE A 235 2.18 9.36 3.68
C ILE A 235 3.11 10.45 3.15
N TYR A 236 3.81 11.12 4.08
CA TYR A 236 4.89 12.05 3.79
C TYR A 236 6.08 11.77 4.72
N ALA A 237 7.30 11.64 4.17
CA ALA A 237 8.54 11.40 4.93
C ALA A 237 8.42 10.27 5.98
N GLY A 238 7.79 9.16 5.59
CA GLY A 238 7.64 7.97 6.46
C GLY A 238 6.59 8.08 7.54
N ARG A 239 5.73 9.11 7.53
CA ARG A 239 4.64 9.31 8.50
C ARG A 239 3.29 9.37 7.80
N VAL A 240 2.25 8.82 8.41
CA VAL A 240 0.87 9.11 8.02
C VAL A 240 0.55 10.53 8.47
N VAL A 241 0.33 11.42 7.51
CA VAL A 241 0.01 12.84 7.79
C VAL A 241 -1.49 13.11 7.76
N GLU A 242 -2.25 12.25 7.07
CA GLU A 242 -3.70 12.30 7.05
C GLU A 242 -4.27 10.91 6.79
N HIS A 243 -5.39 10.56 7.44
CA HIS A 243 -6.13 9.33 7.21
C HIS A 243 -7.64 9.58 7.34
N GLY A 244 -8.42 8.97 6.49
CA GLY A 244 -9.88 9.08 6.52
C GLY A 244 -10.54 8.32 5.38
N THR A 245 -11.85 8.41 5.29
CA THR A 245 -12.59 7.89 4.13
C THR A 245 -12.21 8.66 2.87
N VAL A 246 -12.42 8.05 1.70
CA VAL A 246 -12.22 8.75 0.42
C VAL A 246 -12.98 10.08 0.40
N GLU A 247 -14.22 10.12 0.89
CA GLU A 247 -15.01 11.35 0.96
C GLU A 247 -14.34 12.41 1.85
N GLN A 248 -13.86 12.04 3.04
CA GLN A 248 -13.17 12.96 3.95
C GLN A 248 -11.90 13.54 3.31
N ILE A 249 -11.08 12.69 2.68
CA ILE A 249 -9.83 13.14 2.04
C ILE A 249 -10.11 14.08 0.86
N PHE A 250 -11.12 13.82 0.04
CA PHE A 250 -11.37 14.61 -1.17
C PHE A 250 -12.31 15.79 -0.96
N ALA A 251 -13.37 15.64 -0.14
CA ALA A 251 -14.44 16.64 -0.02
C ALA A 251 -14.35 17.52 1.25
N SER A 252 -13.68 17.09 2.34
CA SER A 252 -13.56 17.90 3.56
C SER A 252 -12.84 19.22 3.30
N GLU A 253 -13.22 20.28 4.01
CA GLU A 253 -12.48 21.54 4.05
C GLU A 253 -11.23 21.43 4.93
N GLU A 254 -11.31 20.64 6.01
CA GLU A 254 -10.16 20.35 6.90
C GLU A 254 -9.27 19.31 6.22
N LYS A 255 -8.03 19.69 5.87
CA LYS A 255 -7.03 18.81 5.21
C LYS A 255 -5.63 19.16 5.68
N HIS A 256 -4.77 18.17 5.70
CA HIS A 256 -3.34 18.46 5.81
C HIS A 256 -2.88 19.26 4.57
N PRO A 257 -2.06 20.31 4.72
CA PRO A 257 -1.61 21.13 3.59
C PRO A 257 -0.90 20.35 2.46
N TYR A 258 -0.27 19.23 2.79
CA TYR A 258 0.31 18.32 1.79
C TYR A 258 -0.77 17.62 0.96
N THR A 259 -1.83 17.10 1.61
CA THR A 259 -2.97 16.46 0.93
C THR A 259 -3.68 17.46 0.01
N ALA A 260 -3.92 18.67 0.51
CA ALA A 260 -4.49 19.75 -0.31
C ALA A 260 -3.61 20.04 -1.53
N GLY A 261 -2.27 20.06 -1.35
CA GLY A 261 -1.31 20.22 -2.44
C GLY A 261 -1.39 19.09 -3.46
N LEU A 262 -1.48 17.83 -3.02
CA LEU A 262 -1.60 16.67 -3.91
C LEU A 262 -2.91 16.72 -4.73
N ILE A 263 -4.04 17.05 -4.09
CA ILE A 263 -5.32 17.18 -4.78
C ILE A 263 -5.28 18.31 -5.82
N ASN A 264 -4.67 19.44 -5.50
CA ASN A 264 -4.51 20.56 -6.42
C ASN A 264 -3.59 20.28 -7.62
N CYS A 265 -2.81 19.19 -7.57
CA CYS A 265 -2.03 18.72 -8.71
C CYS A 265 -2.85 17.87 -9.71
N ILE A 266 -4.08 17.46 -9.35
CA ILE A 266 -4.96 16.72 -10.26
C ILE A 266 -5.57 17.72 -11.26
N PRO A 267 -5.51 17.45 -12.58
CA PRO A 267 -6.16 18.30 -13.57
C PRO A 267 -7.68 18.31 -13.38
N ASP A 268 -8.26 19.48 -13.13
CA ASP A 268 -9.72 19.64 -13.16
C ASP A 268 -10.15 19.95 -14.60
N LEU A 269 -10.72 18.96 -15.28
CA LEU A 269 -11.18 19.09 -16.67
C LEU A 269 -12.37 20.07 -16.84
N THR A 270 -12.98 20.50 -15.73
CA THR A 270 -14.11 21.46 -15.74
C THR A 270 -13.62 22.92 -15.63
N ARG A 271 -12.36 23.15 -15.25
CA ARG A 271 -11.76 24.46 -15.08
C ARG A 271 -10.75 24.75 -16.20
N ASP A 272 -10.82 25.93 -16.76
CA ASP A 272 -9.86 26.41 -17.76
C ASP A 272 -8.55 26.88 -17.08
N GLU A 273 -7.96 26.01 -16.25
CA GLU A 273 -6.68 26.30 -15.58
C GLU A 273 -5.51 26.01 -16.52
N LYS A 274 -4.82 27.07 -16.94
CA LYS A 274 -3.69 26.98 -17.88
C LYS A 274 -2.45 26.27 -17.35
N ARG A 275 -2.31 26.06 -16.03
CA ARG A 275 -1.16 25.37 -15.39
C ARG A 275 -1.55 24.73 -14.07
N LEU A 276 -1.12 23.51 -13.88
CA LEU A 276 -1.17 22.82 -12.59
C LEU A 276 -0.25 23.53 -11.59
N LYS A 277 -0.63 23.53 -10.30
CA LYS A 277 0.15 24.12 -9.21
C LYS A 277 0.92 23.02 -8.49
N PRO A 278 2.20 22.76 -8.84
CA PRO A 278 2.98 21.74 -8.14
C PRO A 278 3.23 22.16 -6.69
N ILE A 279 3.41 21.18 -5.81
CA ILE A 279 3.85 21.43 -4.45
C ILE A 279 5.31 21.95 -4.53
N PRO A 280 5.61 23.17 -4.02
CA PRO A 280 6.94 23.74 -4.15
C PRO A 280 7.98 22.99 -3.29
N GLY A 281 9.26 23.13 -3.65
CA GLY A 281 10.39 22.57 -2.90
C GLY A 281 10.61 21.08 -3.13
N HIS A 282 11.55 20.51 -2.38
CA HIS A 282 11.92 19.10 -2.41
C HIS A 282 11.37 18.38 -1.19
N MET A 283 11.17 17.07 -1.28
CA MET A 283 10.85 16.24 -0.11
C MET A 283 11.90 16.42 0.98
N ALA A 284 11.45 16.24 2.24
CA ALA A 284 12.37 16.20 3.38
C ALA A 284 13.50 15.17 3.13
N ASP A 285 14.74 15.55 3.47
CA ASP A 285 15.88 14.64 3.31
C ASP A 285 15.71 13.46 4.28
N PRO A 286 15.58 12.21 3.78
CA PRO A 286 15.34 11.05 4.62
C PRO A 286 16.55 10.67 5.49
N ARG A 287 17.68 11.35 5.34
CA ARG A 287 18.86 11.21 6.23
C ARG A 287 18.72 12.01 7.52
N HIS A 288 17.79 12.96 7.57
CA HIS A 288 17.56 13.84 8.70
C HIS A 288 16.08 13.88 9.06
N ILE A 289 15.72 13.30 10.21
CA ILE A 289 14.34 13.39 10.72
C ILE A 289 14.14 14.80 11.27
N PRO A 290 13.19 15.61 10.75
CA PRO A 290 12.88 16.92 11.31
C PRO A 290 12.40 16.81 12.77
N THR A 291 12.83 17.76 13.60
CA THR A 291 12.36 17.85 15.01
C THR A 291 10.90 18.27 15.11
N GLY A 292 10.40 19.00 14.11
CA GLY A 292 9.02 19.47 14.04
C GLY A 292 8.17 18.72 13.00
N CYS A 293 7.28 19.46 12.35
CA CYS A 293 6.46 18.93 11.27
C CYS A 293 7.35 18.57 10.06
N CYS A 294 7.22 17.34 9.56
CA CYS A 294 8.01 16.85 8.42
C CYS A 294 7.74 17.63 7.12
N PHE A 295 6.58 18.29 7.00
CA PHE A 295 6.20 19.10 5.83
C PHE A 295 6.52 20.60 5.98
N ALA A 296 7.08 21.05 7.11
CA ALA A 296 7.24 22.47 7.44
C ALA A 296 7.91 23.29 6.32
N ASP A 297 8.96 22.79 5.69
CA ASP A 297 9.74 23.53 4.67
C ASP A 297 8.99 23.75 3.35
N ARG A 298 7.93 22.96 3.09
CA ARG A 298 7.10 23.06 1.88
C ARG A 298 5.69 23.62 2.18
N CYS A 299 5.36 23.80 3.47
CA CYS A 299 4.03 24.14 3.90
C CYS A 299 3.75 25.64 3.68
N PRO A 300 2.72 26.02 2.90
CA PRO A 300 2.36 27.44 2.73
C PRO A 300 1.80 28.07 4.01
N HIS A 301 1.42 27.27 5.01
CA HIS A 301 0.89 27.70 6.30
C HIS A 301 1.86 27.42 7.45
N CYS A 302 3.18 27.33 7.15
CA CYS A 302 4.18 27.02 8.16
C CYS A 302 4.23 28.11 9.24
N MET A 303 4.09 27.68 10.51
CA MET A 303 4.24 28.49 11.71
C MET A 303 5.58 28.21 12.38
N GLU A 304 6.05 29.08 13.28
CA GLU A 304 7.30 28.86 14.01
C GLU A 304 7.28 27.54 14.80
N LYS A 305 6.17 27.19 15.45
CA LYS A 305 6.02 25.90 16.16
C LYS A 305 6.16 24.69 15.25
N CYS A 306 5.81 24.80 13.95
CA CYS A 306 5.95 23.68 13.00
C CYS A 306 7.42 23.27 12.79
N ARG A 307 8.38 24.16 12.99
CA ARG A 307 9.82 23.88 12.86
C ARG A 307 10.42 23.19 14.08
N ASN A 308 9.85 23.48 15.26
CA ASN A 308 10.46 23.14 16.53
C ASN A 308 9.74 22.03 17.30
N THR A 309 8.46 21.79 16.99
CA THR A 309 7.62 20.84 17.73
C THR A 309 6.87 19.93 16.74
N PRO A 310 6.85 18.61 16.95
CA PRO A 310 6.05 17.70 16.13
C PRO A 310 4.55 17.97 16.39
N PRO A 311 3.70 17.99 15.34
CA PRO A 311 2.26 18.12 15.52
C PRO A 311 1.67 16.90 16.20
N ALA A 312 0.60 17.10 16.95
CA ALA A 312 -0.24 16.02 17.45
C ALA A 312 -1.21 15.55 16.34
N MET A 313 -1.67 14.29 16.45
CA MET A 313 -2.74 13.79 15.60
C MET A 313 -4.06 14.37 16.08
N HIS A 314 -4.74 15.11 15.21
CA HIS A 314 -6.09 15.58 15.42
C HIS A 314 -7.07 14.56 14.84
N GLU A 315 -8.12 14.21 15.60
CA GLU A 315 -9.14 13.26 15.18
C GLU A 315 -10.53 13.90 15.28
N LYS A 316 -11.30 13.76 14.19
CA LYS A 316 -12.69 14.18 14.13
C LYS A 316 -13.48 13.22 13.23
N ASP A 317 -14.46 12.54 13.78
CA ASP A 317 -15.32 11.59 13.07
C ASP A 317 -14.53 10.51 12.27
N GLY A 318 -13.41 10.03 12.84
CA GLY A 318 -12.52 9.07 12.20
C GLY A 318 -11.55 9.67 11.16
N HIS A 319 -11.65 10.97 10.88
CA HIS A 319 -10.69 11.71 10.06
C HIS A 319 -9.50 12.14 10.94
N LEU A 320 -8.31 11.68 10.59
CA LEU A 320 -7.06 11.92 11.33
C LEU A 320 -6.18 12.89 10.54
N ILE A 321 -5.74 13.98 11.17
CA ILE A 321 -4.87 14.98 10.54
C ILE A 321 -3.70 15.31 11.46
N LEU A 322 -2.46 15.10 11.00
CA LEU A 322 -1.22 15.39 11.73
C LEU A 322 -0.75 16.82 11.43
N CYS A 323 -1.43 17.85 11.97
CA CYS A 323 -1.14 19.24 11.63
C CYS A 323 -1.49 20.21 12.75
N HIS A 324 -0.58 21.15 13.04
CA HIS A 324 -0.78 22.21 14.03
C HIS A 324 -1.90 23.21 13.71
N LEU A 325 -2.41 23.26 12.48
CA LEU A 325 -3.56 24.10 12.13
C LEU A 325 -4.83 23.67 12.86
N TYR A 326 -4.88 22.41 13.30
CA TYR A 326 -6.03 21.80 13.96
C TYR A 326 -5.78 21.55 15.44
N ASP A 327 -4.66 22.05 16.00
CA ASP A 327 -4.48 22.02 17.44
C ASP A 327 -5.65 22.80 18.08
N THR A 328 -6.54 22.11 18.78
CA THR A 328 -7.56 22.76 19.59
C THR A 328 -6.83 23.46 20.74
N THR A 329 -6.49 24.72 20.53
CA THR A 329 -6.10 25.61 21.62
C THR A 329 -7.31 25.74 22.54
N LYS A 330 -7.31 24.97 23.65
CA LYS A 330 -7.87 25.50 24.88
C LYS A 330 -6.93 26.62 25.33
N GLU A 331 -6.98 27.77 24.69
CA GLU A 331 -6.65 29.01 25.37
C GLU A 331 -7.72 29.17 26.42
N ALA A 332 -7.39 28.76 27.66
CA ALA A 332 -8.10 29.16 28.82
C ALA A 332 -7.85 30.67 28.97
N GLU A 333 -8.91 31.46 28.80
CA GLU A 333 -9.02 32.79 29.39
C GLU A 333 -8.92 32.73 30.91
#